data_18fbe0b42dccad0f71439d27be019207
#
_entry.id   18fbe0b42dccad0f71439d27be019207
#
_cell.length_a   1.000
_cell.length_b   1.000
_cell.length_c   1.000
_cell.angle_alpha   90.00
_cell.angle_beta   90.00
_cell.angle_gamma   90.00
#
_symmetry.space_group_name_H-M   'P 1'
#
loop_
_entity.id
_entity.type
_entity.pdbx_description
1 polymer ?
#
loop_
_entity_poly.entity_id
_entity_poly.type
_entity_poly.pdbx_seq_one_letter_code
_entity_poly.pdbx_strand_id
1 'polypeptide(L)'
;MFISGNGAPADLYDPAELVGLADIVRSGRTPVFGFCGGLQFMGATLGARLDRIGRLDDGEVDPHPTFEAGWRKELGYQRVELIGEHPLLAGLDPHPVFRHAHTSELKDTPDGFVNIARTDVTELQYLAHETLPLAGTQFHPEYWTDEHPAGRRLIANFCDWSGVTR
;
A
#
# COMPACT_ATOMS: atom_id res chain seq x y z
N MET A 1 -5.52 -2.75 13.62
CA MET A 1 -5.04 -4.02 13.01
C MET A 1 -4.10 -3.66 11.87
N PHE A 2 -2.99 -4.39 11.72
CA PHE A 2 -2.10 -4.28 10.55
C PHE A 2 -2.27 -5.52 9.69
N ILE A 3 -2.38 -5.34 8.37
CA ILE A 3 -2.40 -6.41 7.38
C ILE A 3 -1.12 -6.26 6.57
N SER A 4 -0.18 -7.20 6.75
CA SER A 4 1.09 -7.19 6.07
C SER A 4 0.96 -7.58 4.59
N GLY A 5 1.99 -7.27 3.83
CA GLY A 5 2.17 -7.78 2.48
C GLY A 5 2.34 -9.31 2.47
N ASN A 6 2.20 -9.87 1.31
CA ASN A 6 2.25 -11.28 1.11
C ASN A 6 3.10 -11.60 -0.12
N GLY A 7 4.11 -12.43 0.07
CA GLY A 7 5.02 -12.86 -1.00
C GLY A 7 4.68 -14.23 -1.61
N ALA A 8 3.60 -14.88 -1.14
CA ALA A 8 3.22 -16.16 -1.71
C ALA A 8 2.24 -15.99 -2.89
N PRO A 9 2.29 -16.85 -3.92
CA PRO A 9 1.34 -16.86 -5.02
C PRO A 9 -0.11 -16.99 -4.53
N ALA A 10 -1.04 -16.29 -5.22
CA ALA A 10 -2.45 -16.25 -4.82
C ALA A 10 -3.16 -17.62 -4.87
N ASP A 11 -2.64 -18.56 -5.65
CA ASP A 11 -3.13 -19.94 -5.75
C ASP A 11 -2.78 -20.83 -4.54
N LEU A 12 -1.93 -20.32 -3.65
CA LEU A 12 -1.57 -20.99 -2.40
C LEU A 12 -2.50 -20.67 -1.21
N TYR A 13 -3.50 -19.78 -1.42
CA TYR A 13 -4.51 -19.51 -0.37
C TYR A 13 -5.86 -20.04 -0.75
N ASP A 14 -6.56 -20.55 0.25
CA ASP A 14 -8.01 -20.70 0.15
C ASP A 14 -8.66 -19.34 0.46
N PRO A 15 -9.37 -18.72 -0.50
CA PRO A 15 -10.12 -17.49 -0.25
C PRO A 15 -11.09 -17.59 0.94
N ALA A 16 -11.58 -18.79 1.26
CA ALA A 16 -12.45 -19.02 2.40
C ALA A 16 -11.77 -18.74 3.74
N GLU A 17 -10.45 -18.89 3.84
CA GLU A 17 -9.69 -18.57 5.05
C GLU A 17 -9.62 -17.06 5.32
N LEU A 18 -9.82 -16.23 4.30
CA LEU A 18 -9.74 -14.77 4.38
C LEU A 18 -11.10 -14.10 4.61
N VAL A 19 -12.21 -14.86 4.64
CA VAL A 19 -13.57 -14.29 4.79
C VAL A 19 -13.70 -13.46 6.07
N GLY A 20 -13.21 -13.96 7.21
CA GLY A 20 -13.26 -13.22 8.47
C GLY A 20 -12.46 -11.90 8.43
N LEU A 21 -11.33 -11.89 7.73
CA LEU A 21 -10.53 -10.68 7.53
C LEU A 21 -11.26 -9.68 6.62
N ALA A 22 -11.87 -10.17 5.55
CA ALA A 22 -12.69 -9.35 4.65
C ALA A 22 -13.89 -8.72 5.37
N ASP A 23 -14.55 -9.47 6.26
CA ASP A 23 -15.68 -8.95 7.06
C ASP A 23 -15.23 -7.85 8.04
N ILE A 24 -14.03 -7.96 8.64
CA ILE A 24 -13.45 -6.90 9.45
C ILE A 24 -13.26 -5.63 8.62
N VAL A 25 -12.67 -5.75 7.43
CA VAL A 25 -12.46 -4.62 6.51
C VAL A 25 -13.81 -4.00 6.13
N ARG A 26 -14.77 -4.78 5.66
CA ARG A 26 -16.10 -4.30 5.25
C ARG A 26 -16.87 -3.63 6.40
N SER A 27 -16.66 -4.10 7.62
CA SER A 27 -17.35 -3.53 8.77
C SER A 27 -16.97 -2.08 9.07
N GLY A 28 -15.73 -1.67 8.72
CA GLY A 28 -15.17 -0.35 9.02
C GLY A 28 -15.06 -0.01 10.51
N ARG A 29 -15.30 -0.98 11.40
CA ARG A 29 -15.35 -0.74 12.86
C ARG A 29 -13.98 -0.82 13.52
N THR A 30 -13.08 -1.60 12.94
CA THR A 30 -11.73 -1.80 13.44
C THR A 30 -10.77 -0.94 12.62
N PRO A 31 -9.90 -0.13 13.24
CA PRO A 31 -8.83 0.54 12.51
C PRO A 31 -7.95 -0.48 11.79
N VAL A 32 -7.80 -0.32 10.47
CA VAL A 32 -7.00 -1.21 9.62
C VAL A 32 -5.99 -0.42 8.82
N PHE A 33 -4.74 -0.87 8.87
CA PHE A 33 -3.68 -0.38 7.99
C PHE A 33 -3.09 -1.54 7.19
N GLY A 34 -3.25 -1.50 5.86
CA GLY A 34 -2.73 -2.50 4.93
C GLY A 34 -1.39 -2.07 4.34
N PHE A 35 -0.39 -2.98 4.32
CA PHE A 35 0.91 -2.75 3.68
C PHE A 35 1.02 -3.63 2.44
N CYS A 36 1.31 -3.06 1.26
CA CYS A 36 1.49 -3.76 -0.01
C CYS A 36 0.32 -4.73 -0.30
N GLY A 37 0.51 -6.02 -0.21
CA GLY A 37 -0.56 -7.02 -0.34
C GLY A 37 -1.74 -6.81 0.62
N GLY A 38 -1.51 -6.17 1.78
CA GLY A 38 -2.58 -5.78 2.70
C GLY A 38 -3.46 -4.66 2.15
N LEU A 39 -2.89 -3.64 1.49
CA LEU A 39 -3.66 -2.63 0.75
C LEU A 39 -4.42 -3.28 -0.41
N GLN A 40 -3.74 -4.14 -1.18
CA GLN A 40 -4.34 -4.83 -2.33
C GLN A 40 -5.53 -5.70 -1.90
N PHE A 41 -5.38 -6.47 -0.81
CA PHE A 41 -6.46 -7.25 -0.22
C PHE A 41 -7.63 -6.37 0.23
N MET A 42 -7.36 -5.27 0.93
CA MET A 42 -8.37 -4.34 1.40
C MET A 42 -9.10 -3.69 0.21
N GLY A 43 -8.38 -3.20 -0.79
CA GLY A 43 -8.95 -2.61 -2.00
C GLY A 43 -9.82 -3.59 -2.78
N ALA A 44 -9.32 -4.82 -3.03
CA ALA A 44 -10.08 -5.86 -3.71
C ALA A 44 -11.33 -6.29 -2.92
N THR A 45 -11.24 -6.35 -1.58
CA THR A 45 -12.39 -6.64 -0.70
C THR A 45 -13.48 -5.58 -0.82
N LEU A 46 -13.10 -4.34 -1.11
CA LEU A 46 -14.00 -3.17 -1.28
C LEU A 46 -14.31 -2.87 -2.76
N GLY A 47 -13.99 -3.78 -3.67
CA GLY A 47 -14.41 -3.75 -5.06
C GLY A 47 -13.43 -3.13 -6.04
N ALA A 48 -12.27 -2.66 -5.61
CA ALA A 48 -11.24 -2.17 -6.51
C ALA A 48 -10.60 -3.33 -7.31
N ARG A 49 -10.22 -3.05 -8.54
CA ARG A 49 -9.55 -4.01 -9.40
C ARG A 49 -8.05 -4.08 -9.05
N LEU A 50 -7.57 -5.27 -8.77
CA LEU A 50 -6.14 -5.56 -8.60
C LEU A 50 -5.59 -6.16 -9.90
N ASP A 51 -4.47 -5.66 -10.40
CA ASP A 51 -3.81 -6.19 -11.58
C ASP A 51 -2.30 -5.90 -11.56
N ARG A 52 -1.54 -6.47 -12.48
CA ARG A 52 -0.13 -6.15 -12.71
C ARG A 52 0.03 -4.68 -13.09
N ILE A 53 1.15 -4.06 -12.72
CA ILE A 53 1.51 -2.69 -13.15
C ILE A 53 1.51 -2.62 -14.67
N GLY A 54 2.17 -3.59 -15.33
CA GLY A 54 2.23 -3.71 -16.78
C GLY A 54 3.51 -4.44 -17.22
N ARG A 55 3.62 -4.69 -18.51
CA ARG A 55 4.86 -5.18 -19.11
C ARG A 55 5.82 -4.02 -19.35
N LEU A 56 7.11 -4.32 -19.34
CA LEU A 56 8.12 -3.40 -19.87
C LEU A 56 7.91 -3.22 -21.37
N ASP A 57 8.15 -2.03 -21.86
CA ASP A 57 8.06 -1.74 -23.29
C ASP A 57 9.21 -2.40 -24.07
N ASP A 58 9.02 -2.57 -25.38
CA ASP A 58 10.06 -3.15 -26.25
C ASP A 58 11.34 -2.30 -26.20
N GLY A 59 12.43 -2.93 -25.76
CA GLY A 59 13.73 -2.28 -25.58
C GLY A 59 13.94 -1.60 -24.22
N GLU A 60 12.94 -1.57 -23.36
CA GLU A 60 13.10 -1.10 -21.97
C GLU A 60 13.96 -2.09 -21.17
N VAL A 61 14.95 -1.57 -20.45
CA VAL A 61 15.84 -2.40 -19.64
C VAL A 61 15.16 -2.76 -18.34
N ASP A 62 15.07 -4.06 -18.02
CA ASP A 62 14.59 -4.52 -16.73
C ASP A 62 15.64 -4.27 -15.64
N PRO A 63 15.41 -3.37 -14.67
CA PRO A 63 16.39 -3.07 -13.63
C PRO A 63 16.58 -4.22 -12.63
N HIS A 64 15.65 -5.19 -12.59
CA HIS A 64 15.66 -6.30 -11.66
C HIS A 64 15.20 -7.62 -12.33
N PRO A 65 15.97 -8.14 -13.32
CA PRO A 65 15.52 -9.27 -14.13
C PRO A 65 15.42 -10.61 -13.38
N THR A 66 15.94 -10.67 -12.16
CA THR A 66 15.82 -11.86 -11.28
C THR A 66 14.53 -11.90 -10.47
N PHE A 67 13.75 -10.80 -10.47
CA PHE A 67 12.46 -10.72 -9.80
C PHE A 67 11.38 -10.34 -10.82
N GLU A 68 10.46 -11.25 -11.09
CA GLU A 68 9.35 -11.04 -12.04
C GLU A 68 9.79 -10.43 -13.38
N ALA A 69 10.69 -11.15 -14.09
CA ALA A 69 11.30 -10.69 -15.33
C ALA A 69 10.30 -10.19 -16.38
N GLY A 70 10.60 -9.04 -17.00
CA GLY A 70 9.80 -8.42 -18.04
C GLY A 70 8.51 -7.73 -17.57
N TRP A 71 8.30 -7.64 -16.26
CA TRP A 71 7.21 -6.85 -15.68
C TRP A 71 7.72 -5.54 -15.09
N ARG A 72 6.94 -4.47 -15.22
CA ARG A 72 7.14 -3.24 -14.45
C ARG A 72 6.99 -3.54 -12.97
N LYS A 73 7.85 -2.93 -12.18
CA LYS A 73 7.94 -3.18 -10.74
C LYS A 73 8.53 -1.99 -10.00
N GLU A 74 8.19 -1.89 -8.74
CA GLU A 74 8.89 -1.02 -7.81
C GLU A 74 9.59 -1.91 -6.78
N LEU A 75 10.90 -1.74 -6.65
CA LEU A 75 11.75 -2.57 -5.78
C LEU A 75 12.84 -1.72 -5.10
N GLY A 76 13.09 -1.98 -3.82
CA GLY A 76 14.08 -1.23 -3.04
C GLY A 76 13.52 0.04 -2.41
N TYR A 77 14.39 0.92 -1.93
CA TYR A 77 14.01 2.19 -1.33
C TYR A 77 13.85 3.24 -2.42
N GLN A 78 12.65 3.82 -2.53
CA GLN A 78 12.30 4.79 -3.56
C GLN A 78 11.53 5.96 -2.96
N ARG A 79 11.63 7.12 -3.62
CA ARG A 79 10.87 8.32 -3.25
C ARG A 79 9.43 8.16 -3.64
N VAL A 80 8.55 8.65 -2.78
CA VAL A 80 7.11 8.75 -3.00
C VAL A 80 6.72 10.22 -2.95
N GLU A 81 5.92 10.68 -3.89
CA GLU A 81 5.33 12.02 -3.87
C GLU A 81 4.08 12.00 -3.01
N LEU A 82 4.03 12.84 -1.98
CA LEU A 82 2.83 13.05 -1.17
C LEU A 82 1.89 14.03 -1.87
N ILE A 83 0.57 13.72 -1.89
CA ILE A 83 -0.45 14.49 -2.57
C ILE A 83 -1.39 15.12 -1.54
N GLY A 84 -1.52 16.45 -1.61
CA GLY A 84 -2.46 17.19 -0.76
C GLY A 84 -2.08 17.21 0.71
N GLU A 85 -3.10 17.46 1.56
CA GLU A 85 -2.96 17.54 3.01
C GLU A 85 -3.84 16.47 3.66
N HIS A 86 -3.26 15.64 4.51
CA HIS A 86 -3.98 14.63 5.28
C HIS A 86 -3.28 14.39 6.63
N PRO A 87 -3.99 14.11 7.74
CA PRO A 87 -3.36 13.85 9.04
C PRO A 87 -2.32 12.73 9.02
N LEU A 88 -2.52 11.73 8.19
CA LEU A 88 -1.58 10.61 8.00
C LEU A 88 -0.22 11.05 7.42
N LEU A 89 -0.12 12.24 6.81
CA LEU A 89 1.10 12.80 6.21
C LEU A 89 1.84 13.74 7.18
N ALA A 90 1.33 13.96 8.37
CA ALA A 90 1.87 14.94 9.31
C ALA A 90 3.34 14.69 9.64
N GLY A 91 4.17 15.71 9.42
CA GLY A 91 5.61 15.68 9.75
C GLY A 91 6.45 14.77 8.84
N LEU A 92 5.92 14.35 7.70
CA LEU A 92 6.69 13.72 6.63
C LEU A 92 7.27 14.79 5.70
N ASP A 93 8.41 14.49 5.09
CA ASP A 93 8.96 15.25 3.96
C ASP A 93 8.01 15.15 2.77
N PRO A 94 7.90 16.13 1.86
CA PRO A 94 7.08 16.03 0.65
C PRO A 94 7.43 14.84 -0.27
N HIS A 95 8.67 14.37 -0.22
CA HIS A 95 9.16 13.24 -1.01
C HIS A 95 9.89 12.22 -0.13
N PRO A 96 9.17 11.58 0.82
CA PRO A 96 9.79 10.60 1.72
C PRO A 96 10.22 9.35 0.96
N VAL A 97 11.18 8.63 1.53
CA VAL A 97 11.68 7.37 0.96
C VAL A 97 11.08 6.20 1.71
N PHE A 98 10.48 5.26 0.97
CA PHE A 98 9.94 4.01 1.49
C PHE A 98 10.46 2.81 0.72
N ARG A 99 10.36 1.63 1.34
CA ARG A 99 10.71 0.37 0.69
C ARG A 99 9.55 -0.13 -0.18
N HIS A 100 9.85 -0.48 -1.41
CA HIS A 100 8.92 -1.10 -2.36
C HIS A 100 9.32 -2.54 -2.66
N ALA A 101 8.34 -3.41 -2.95
CA ALA A 101 8.56 -4.78 -3.39
C ALA A 101 7.28 -5.32 -4.06
N HIS A 102 6.87 -4.72 -5.20
CA HIS A 102 5.64 -5.13 -5.88
C HIS A 102 5.71 -5.04 -7.40
N THR A 103 4.88 -5.84 -8.06
CA THR A 103 4.64 -5.90 -9.51
C THR A 103 3.16 -5.76 -9.84
N SER A 104 2.31 -5.66 -8.81
CA SER A 104 0.86 -5.50 -8.92
C SER A 104 0.42 -4.26 -8.15
N GLU A 105 -0.70 -3.68 -8.54
CA GLU A 105 -1.27 -2.46 -7.98
C GLU A 105 -2.80 -2.48 -8.07
N LEU A 106 -3.46 -1.68 -7.25
CA LEU A 106 -4.87 -1.33 -7.47
C LEU A 106 -4.98 -0.42 -8.70
N LYS A 107 -5.92 -0.71 -9.59
CA LYS A 107 -6.16 0.06 -10.83
C LYS A 107 -7.19 1.15 -10.68
N ASP A 108 -7.94 1.13 -9.59
CA ASP A 108 -8.95 2.12 -9.25
C ASP A 108 -9.02 2.30 -7.73
N THR A 109 -9.46 3.48 -7.32
CA THR A 109 -9.64 3.82 -5.91
C THR A 109 -10.98 3.26 -5.43
N PRO A 110 -11.02 2.45 -4.35
CA PRO A 110 -12.29 1.99 -3.78
C PRO A 110 -13.18 3.16 -3.33
N ASP A 111 -14.49 2.97 -3.32
CA ASP A 111 -15.44 3.98 -2.86
C ASP A 111 -15.11 4.48 -1.44
N GLY A 112 -15.18 5.80 -1.26
CA GLY A 112 -14.89 6.47 0.01
C GLY A 112 -13.40 6.60 0.36
N PHE A 113 -12.49 6.21 -0.51
CA PHE A 113 -11.06 6.43 -0.35
C PHE A 113 -10.57 7.62 -1.18
N VAL A 114 -9.51 8.25 -0.68
CA VAL A 114 -8.71 9.25 -1.40
C VAL A 114 -7.29 8.74 -1.52
N ASN A 115 -6.65 9.03 -2.66
CA ASN A 115 -5.23 8.79 -2.85
C ASN A 115 -4.43 9.98 -2.32
N ILE A 116 -3.47 9.73 -1.45
CA ILE A 116 -2.64 10.76 -0.80
C ILE A 116 -1.14 10.59 -1.09
N ALA A 117 -0.77 9.66 -1.95
CA ALA A 117 0.61 9.52 -2.45
C ALA A 117 0.67 8.77 -3.77
N ARG A 118 1.71 9.07 -4.57
CA ARG A 118 1.98 8.42 -5.86
C ARG A 118 3.47 8.29 -6.15
N THR A 119 3.79 7.50 -7.17
CA THR A 119 5.08 7.48 -7.86
C THR A 119 4.85 7.62 -9.37
N ASP A 120 5.92 7.77 -10.14
CA ASP A 120 5.83 7.78 -11.62
C ASP A 120 5.40 6.42 -12.20
N VAL A 121 5.52 5.33 -11.42
CA VAL A 121 5.20 3.96 -11.83
C VAL A 121 3.81 3.54 -11.38
N THR A 122 3.43 3.87 -10.13
CA THR A 122 2.17 3.48 -9.52
C THR A 122 1.45 4.71 -8.95
N GLU A 123 0.26 5.00 -9.49
CA GLU A 123 -0.53 6.16 -9.07
C GLU A 123 -1.11 6.01 -7.66
N LEU A 124 -1.56 4.82 -7.27
CA LEU A 124 -2.25 4.58 -6.00
C LEU A 124 -1.27 4.02 -4.96
N GLN A 125 -0.44 4.89 -4.37
CA GLN A 125 0.59 4.50 -3.40
C GLN A 125 0.13 4.54 -1.94
N TYR A 126 -0.78 5.44 -1.59
CA TYR A 126 -1.29 5.57 -0.24
C TYR A 126 -2.76 5.98 -0.26
N LEU A 127 -3.63 5.06 0.13
CA LEU A 127 -5.07 5.28 0.19
C LEU A 127 -5.50 5.46 1.65
N ALA A 128 -6.38 6.43 1.89
CA ALA A 128 -7.04 6.66 3.18
C ALA A 128 -8.54 6.80 2.95
N HIS A 129 -9.35 6.16 3.81
CA HIS A 129 -10.79 6.32 3.74
C HIS A 129 -11.21 7.64 4.39
N GLU A 130 -12.14 8.36 3.78
CA GLU A 130 -12.54 9.71 4.21
C GLU A 130 -13.20 9.75 5.59
N THR A 131 -13.88 8.68 6.00
CA THR A 131 -14.70 8.64 7.22
C THR A 131 -14.45 7.42 8.11
N LEU A 132 -13.92 6.33 7.57
CA LEU A 132 -13.62 5.11 8.32
C LEU A 132 -12.13 5.03 8.67
N PRO A 133 -11.74 4.36 9.75
CA PRO A 133 -10.34 4.23 10.14
C PRO A 133 -9.61 3.16 9.30
N LEU A 134 -9.72 3.26 7.98
CA LEU A 134 -9.11 2.37 7.00
C LEU A 134 -8.07 3.13 6.19
N ALA A 135 -6.85 2.62 6.13
CA ALA A 135 -5.79 3.17 5.28
C ALA A 135 -4.84 2.06 4.81
N GLY A 136 -4.06 2.32 3.78
CA GLY A 136 -3.06 1.37 3.34
C GLY A 136 -2.09 1.96 2.34
N THR A 137 -0.87 1.39 2.31
CA THR A 137 0.21 1.79 1.42
C THR A 137 0.59 0.66 0.47
N GLN A 138 0.91 0.98 -0.77
CA GLN A 138 1.47 0.00 -1.72
C GLN A 138 2.93 -0.33 -1.37
N PHE A 139 3.63 0.62 -0.76
CA PHE A 139 4.96 0.43 -0.21
C PHE A 139 4.91 -0.17 1.21
N HIS A 140 6.10 -0.47 1.76
CA HIS A 140 6.31 -1.12 3.06
C HIS A 140 6.86 -0.15 4.11
N PRO A 141 6.02 0.63 4.82
CA PRO A 141 6.48 1.53 5.87
C PRO A 141 7.09 0.79 7.08
N GLU A 142 6.73 -0.48 7.27
CA GLU A 142 7.27 -1.33 8.34
C GLU A 142 8.75 -1.68 8.17
N TYR A 143 9.31 -1.53 6.97
CA TYR A 143 10.74 -1.70 6.68
C TYR A 143 11.53 -0.40 6.80
N TRP A 144 11.16 0.47 7.76
CA TRP A 144 11.95 1.67 8.03
C TRP A 144 13.33 1.35 8.61
N THR A 145 14.29 2.22 8.39
CA THR A 145 15.65 2.17 8.93
C THR A 145 16.03 3.55 9.45
N ASP A 146 17.16 3.67 10.14
CA ASP A 146 17.68 4.98 10.58
C ASP A 146 18.00 5.90 9.38
N GLU A 147 18.39 5.33 8.24
CA GLU A 147 18.62 6.06 6.98
C GLU A 147 17.30 6.48 6.30
N HIS A 148 16.24 5.65 6.45
CA HIS A 148 14.91 5.86 5.87
C HIS A 148 13.81 5.80 6.94
N PRO A 149 13.73 6.82 7.83
CA PRO A 149 12.89 6.78 9.03
C PRO A 149 11.40 7.08 8.78
N ALA A 150 11.03 7.50 7.57
CA ALA A 150 9.68 7.98 7.24
C ALA A 150 8.58 6.98 7.58
N GLY A 151 8.84 5.67 7.39
CA GLY A 151 7.87 4.62 7.70
C GLY A 151 7.48 4.56 9.17
N ARG A 152 8.42 4.78 10.09
CA ARG A 152 8.13 4.86 11.52
C ARG A 152 7.16 6.00 11.84
N ARG A 153 7.38 7.18 11.24
CA ARG A 153 6.50 8.34 11.42
C ARG A 153 5.11 8.04 10.87
N LEU A 154 5.04 7.46 9.67
CA LEU A 154 3.77 7.15 9.01
C LEU A 154 2.93 6.17 9.82
N ILE A 155 3.53 5.11 10.38
CA ILE A 155 2.83 4.15 11.25
C ILE A 155 2.32 4.84 12.54
N ALA A 156 3.13 5.72 13.15
CA ALA A 156 2.71 6.51 14.30
C ALA A 156 1.52 7.42 13.96
N ASN A 157 1.57 8.12 12.84
CA ASN A 157 0.47 8.96 12.37
C ASN A 157 -0.84 8.16 12.20
N PHE A 158 -0.75 6.92 11.67
CA PHE A 158 -1.93 6.05 11.58
C PHE A 158 -2.49 5.71 12.97
N CYS A 159 -1.65 5.36 13.92
CA CYS A 159 -2.08 5.06 15.28
C CYS A 159 -2.78 6.26 15.94
N ASP A 160 -2.22 7.47 15.77
CA ASP A 160 -2.82 8.70 16.30
C ASP A 160 -4.15 9.04 15.62
N TRP A 161 -4.17 8.99 14.27
CA TRP A 161 -5.36 9.28 13.46
C TRP A 161 -6.51 8.32 13.76
N SER A 162 -6.22 7.04 13.96
CA SER A 162 -7.20 6.00 14.26
C SER A 162 -7.59 5.92 15.75
N GLY A 163 -6.97 6.70 16.63
CA GLY A 163 -7.25 6.72 18.07
C GLY A 163 -6.73 5.51 18.84
N VAL A 164 -5.82 4.71 18.25
CA VAL A 164 -5.28 3.49 18.90
C VAL A 164 -4.30 3.78 20.03
N THR A 165 -3.67 4.96 20.04
CA THR A 165 -2.63 5.35 21.01
C THR A 165 -3.14 6.14 22.22
N ARG A 166 -4.45 6.20 22.45
CA ARG A 166 -5.05 6.94 23.57
C ARG A 166 -5.89 6.06 24.47
#